data_e11c68cdecec5bacc9c0a31f15339092
#
_entry.id   e11c68cdecec5bacc9c0a31f15339092
#
_cell.length_a   1.000
_cell.length_b   1.000
_cell.length_c   1.000
_cell.angle_alpha   90.00
_cell.angle_beta   90.00
_cell.angle_gamma   90.00
#
_symmetry.space_group_name_H-M   'P 1'
#
loop_
_entity.id
_entity.type
_entity.pdbx_description
1 polymer ?
#
loop_
_entity_poly.entity_id
_entity_poly.type
_entity_poly.pdbx_seq_one_letter_code
_entity_poly.pdbx_strand_id
1 'polypeptide(L)'
;MGKFFPFTTWGSFPYNTVNEGRADIMDKQEVYAFLKEKNLDFEITEHPAVYSMEELAQVALPYPEADAKNLFVRDDKKRNYYLITVKGDKRVDLKKFQKKHGTRRLSFASADDLMAIMGLIPGAVTPLGVLNDEERRVEVCLDRDFLAEPGKIGVHPNDNTATVWLKTGDLIALISEHGNTVHSVQIE
;
A
#
# COMPACT_ATOMS: atom_id res chain seq x y z
N MET A 1 32.65 7.25 -52.32
CA MET A 1 31.98 5.97 -51.96
C MET A 1 31.91 5.87 -50.43
N GLY A 2 30.89 6.40 -49.83
CA GLY A 2 30.67 6.39 -48.38
C GLY A 2 29.73 5.24 -48.03
N LYS A 3 30.16 4.35 -47.15
CA LYS A 3 29.30 3.29 -46.60
C LYS A 3 28.59 3.84 -45.37
N PHE A 4 27.27 3.97 -45.45
CA PHE A 4 26.37 4.16 -44.33
C PHE A 4 26.34 2.89 -43.50
N PHE A 5 26.59 2.99 -42.18
CA PHE A 5 26.25 1.96 -41.20
C PHE A 5 24.90 2.29 -40.60
N PRO A 6 23.97 1.33 -40.55
CA PRO A 6 22.68 1.56 -39.93
C PRO A 6 22.79 1.53 -38.42
N PHE A 7 22.05 2.43 -37.78
CA PHE A 7 21.77 2.46 -36.33
C PHE A 7 21.25 1.11 -35.87
N THR A 8 21.99 0.43 -35.01
CA THR A 8 21.52 -0.74 -34.29
C THR A 8 20.54 -0.30 -33.19
N THR A 9 19.30 -0.70 -33.37
CA THR A 9 18.22 -0.65 -32.44
C THR A 9 18.63 -1.26 -31.07
N TRP A 10 18.47 -0.50 -30.04
CA TRP A 10 18.52 -0.99 -28.65
C TRP A 10 17.42 -2.04 -28.46
N GLY A 11 17.85 -3.25 -28.18
CA GLY A 11 16.96 -4.36 -27.93
C GLY A 11 16.04 -4.06 -26.74
N SER A 12 14.76 -4.13 -27.00
CA SER A 12 13.72 -4.25 -26.00
C SER A 12 14.01 -5.50 -25.18
N PHE A 13 14.29 -5.33 -23.88
CA PHE A 13 14.24 -6.44 -22.95
C PHE A 13 12.78 -6.90 -22.85
N PRO A 14 12.51 -8.18 -23.01
CA PRO A 14 11.17 -8.69 -22.89
C PRO A 14 10.78 -8.72 -21.40
N TYR A 15 10.10 -7.71 -20.90
CA TYR A 15 9.23 -7.82 -19.75
C TYR A 15 7.94 -8.52 -20.17
N ASN A 16 8.06 -9.78 -20.52
CA ASN A 16 6.91 -10.67 -20.70
C ASN A 16 7.32 -12.09 -20.33
N THR A 17 7.46 -12.35 -19.03
CA THR A 17 7.20 -13.68 -18.53
C THR A 17 5.75 -13.68 -18.06
N VAL A 18 4.92 -14.17 -18.93
CA VAL A 18 3.52 -14.47 -18.76
C VAL A 18 3.33 -15.18 -17.41
N ASN A 19 2.72 -14.50 -16.44
CA ASN A 19 2.13 -15.11 -15.27
C ASN A 19 0.77 -15.67 -15.73
N GLU A 20 0.78 -16.84 -16.34
CA GLU A 20 -0.45 -17.56 -16.63
C GLU A 20 -1.11 -17.93 -15.30
N GLY A 21 -2.18 -17.21 -14.93
CA GLY A 21 -3.06 -17.55 -13.82
C GLY A 21 -3.13 -16.59 -12.64
N ARG A 22 -2.62 -15.37 -12.74
CA ARG A 22 -2.82 -14.33 -11.75
C ARG A 22 -3.62 -13.18 -12.36
N ALA A 23 -4.66 -12.71 -11.67
CA ALA A 23 -5.31 -11.46 -12.05
C ALA A 23 -4.26 -10.35 -12.15
N ASP A 24 -4.47 -9.40 -13.03
CA ASP A 24 -3.55 -8.29 -13.24
C ASP A 24 -3.39 -7.52 -11.92
N ILE A 25 -2.15 -7.50 -11.40
CA ILE A 25 -1.81 -6.72 -10.21
C ILE A 25 -1.99 -5.25 -10.58
N MET A 26 -2.84 -4.56 -9.85
CA MET A 26 -3.13 -3.16 -10.07
C MET A 26 -1.89 -2.30 -9.82
N ASP A 27 -1.36 -1.70 -10.87
CA ASP A 27 -0.23 -0.78 -10.80
C ASP A 27 -0.67 0.65 -10.41
N LYS A 28 0.28 1.57 -10.34
CA LYS A 28 0.06 2.98 -9.99
C LYS A 28 -1.00 3.65 -10.88
N GLN A 29 -0.94 3.45 -12.20
CA GLN A 29 -1.86 4.09 -13.14
C GLN A 29 -3.26 3.46 -13.07
N GLU A 30 -3.32 2.16 -12.86
CA GLU A 30 -4.55 1.43 -12.67
C GLU A 30 -5.24 1.81 -11.35
N VAL A 31 -4.47 2.06 -10.26
CA VAL A 31 -5.01 2.65 -9.04
C VAL A 31 -5.67 4.00 -9.31
N TYR A 32 -5.00 4.89 -10.05
CA TYR A 32 -5.58 6.20 -10.38
C TYR A 32 -6.85 6.07 -11.23
N ALA A 33 -6.84 5.17 -12.22
CA ALA A 33 -8.01 4.90 -13.06
C ALA A 33 -9.17 4.35 -12.22
N PHE A 34 -8.90 3.41 -11.33
CA PHE A 34 -9.89 2.80 -10.44
C PHE A 34 -10.53 3.83 -9.49
N LEU A 35 -9.73 4.69 -8.86
CA LEU A 35 -10.26 5.75 -7.98
C LEU A 35 -11.15 6.74 -8.75
N LYS A 36 -10.79 7.07 -9.99
CA LYS A 36 -11.62 7.91 -10.88
C LYS A 36 -12.92 7.20 -11.28
N GLU A 37 -12.88 5.94 -11.63
CA GLU A 37 -14.05 5.13 -11.96
C GLU A 37 -15.04 5.06 -10.78
N LYS A 38 -14.52 4.99 -9.56
CA LYS A 38 -15.31 5.05 -8.33
C LYS A 38 -15.83 6.45 -7.99
N ASN A 39 -15.53 7.45 -8.81
CA ASN A 39 -15.90 8.87 -8.61
C ASN A 39 -15.48 9.41 -7.23
N LEU A 40 -14.30 9.02 -6.75
CA LEU A 40 -13.76 9.49 -5.49
C LEU A 40 -12.98 10.80 -5.68
N ASP A 41 -13.08 11.68 -4.69
CA ASP A 41 -12.23 12.87 -4.60
C ASP A 41 -10.86 12.47 -4.04
N PHE A 42 -9.79 12.69 -4.80
CA PHE A 42 -8.42 12.45 -4.35
C PHE A 42 -7.45 13.43 -5.00
N GLU A 43 -6.34 13.64 -4.31
CA GLU A 43 -5.21 14.44 -4.77
C GLU A 43 -3.98 13.54 -4.91
N ILE A 44 -3.05 13.89 -5.79
CA ILE A 44 -1.82 13.14 -6.02
C ILE A 44 -0.63 14.06 -5.74
N THR A 45 0.32 13.58 -4.96
CA THR A 45 1.64 14.18 -4.82
C THR A 45 2.68 13.21 -5.38
N GLU A 46 3.29 13.55 -6.51
CA GLU A 46 4.42 12.80 -7.07
C GLU A 46 5.71 13.20 -6.36
N HIS A 47 6.56 12.23 -6.09
CA HIS A 47 7.85 12.44 -5.43
C HIS A 47 8.87 11.36 -5.86
N PRO A 48 10.18 11.54 -5.63
CA PRO A 48 11.15 10.46 -5.80
C PRO A 48 10.79 9.24 -4.95
N ALA A 49 11.23 8.06 -5.36
CA ALA A 49 11.03 6.85 -4.56
C ALA A 49 11.57 7.04 -3.13
N VAL A 50 10.73 6.74 -2.13
CA VAL A 50 11.06 6.83 -0.71
C VAL A 50 10.96 5.46 -0.07
N TYR A 51 11.93 5.11 0.77
CA TYR A 51 12.01 3.81 1.44
C TYR A 51 11.97 3.93 2.97
N SER A 52 11.96 5.16 3.48
CA SER A 52 11.91 5.43 4.91
C SER A 52 11.10 6.69 5.21
N MET A 53 10.63 6.83 6.47
CA MET A 53 9.95 8.04 6.93
C MET A 53 10.89 9.26 6.94
N GLU A 54 12.20 9.03 7.13
CA GLU A 54 13.22 10.08 7.09
C GLU A 54 13.38 10.66 5.68
N GLU A 55 13.33 9.82 4.64
CA GLU A 55 13.33 10.27 3.24
C GLU A 55 12.02 11.00 2.89
N LEU A 56 10.90 10.47 3.34
CA LEU A 56 9.59 11.08 3.11
C LEU A 56 9.49 12.46 3.79
N ALA A 57 10.11 12.65 4.95
CA ALA A 57 10.15 13.94 5.64
C ALA A 57 10.88 15.05 4.84
N GLN A 58 11.66 14.69 3.81
CA GLN A 58 12.29 15.64 2.90
C GLN A 58 11.39 16.01 1.71
N VAL A 59 10.30 15.30 1.52
CA VAL A 59 9.27 15.61 0.52
C VAL A 59 8.32 16.66 1.08
N ALA A 60 8.03 17.70 0.33
CA ALA A 60 7.02 18.70 0.70
C ALA A 60 5.62 18.11 0.51
N LEU A 61 5.11 17.44 1.53
CA LEU A 61 3.77 16.88 1.53
C LEU A 61 2.72 17.94 1.89
N PRO A 62 1.57 17.99 1.19
CA PRO A 62 0.51 18.96 1.48
C PRO A 62 -0.20 18.71 2.81
N TYR A 63 -0.22 17.45 3.29
CA TYR A 63 -0.89 17.02 4.52
C TYR A 63 -0.01 16.07 5.34
N PRO A 64 1.11 16.56 5.91
CA PRO A 64 2.07 15.69 6.61
C PRO A 64 1.48 14.98 7.83
N GLU A 65 0.45 15.57 8.45
CA GLU A 65 -0.27 14.96 9.58
C GLU A 65 -1.20 13.80 9.17
N ALA A 66 -1.52 13.68 7.88
CA ALA A 66 -2.36 12.64 7.31
C ALA A 66 -1.55 11.52 6.64
N ASP A 67 -0.22 11.60 6.67
CA ASP A 67 0.65 10.58 6.09
C ASP A 67 0.58 9.27 6.86
N ALA A 68 0.55 8.15 6.13
CA ALA A 68 0.37 6.83 6.69
C ALA A 68 1.64 5.98 6.62
N LYS A 69 1.94 5.33 7.74
CA LYS A 69 2.91 4.25 7.83
C LYS A 69 2.21 2.92 7.90
N ASN A 70 2.66 1.97 7.10
CA ASN A 70 2.04 0.68 6.91
C ASN A 70 2.97 -0.46 7.33
N LEU A 71 2.46 -1.39 8.14
CA LEU A 71 3.16 -2.58 8.60
C LEU A 71 2.39 -3.81 8.12
N PHE A 72 2.98 -4.57 7.22
CA PHE A 72 2.43 -5.86 6.81
C PHE A 72 2.98 -6.96 7.69
N VAL A 73 2.12 -7.56 8.50
CA VAL A 73 2.47 -8.54 9.52
C VAL A 73 1.63 -9.80 9.40
N ARG A 74 2.12 -10.90 9.97
CA ARG A 74 1.43 -12.19 10.00
C ARG A 74 1.59 -12.89 11.33
N ASP A 75 0.69 -13.83 11.60
CA ASP A 75 0.81 -14.67 12.78
C ASP A 75 1.94 -15.73 12.64
N ASP A 76 2.28 -16.36 13.75
CA ASP A 76 3.32 -17.38 13.84
C ASP A 76 3.02 -18.67 13.05
N LYS A 77 1.77 -18.86 12.62
CA LYS A 77 1.33 -19.99 11.79
C LYS A 77 1.14 -19.62 10.32
N LYS A 78 1.39 -18.36 9.92
CA LYS A 78 1.19 -17.85 8.56
C LYS A 78 -0.24 -18.06 8.04
N ARG A 79 -1.23 -17.99 8.92
CA ARG A 79 -2.64 -18.19 8.57
C ARG A 79 -3.41 -16.89 8.47
N ASN A 80 -3.03 -15.92 9.32
CA ASN A 80 -3.67 -14.61 9.38
C ASN A 80 -2.64 -13.54 9.05
N TYR A 81 -3.03 -12.63 8.16
CA TYR A 81 -2.23 -11.50 7.72
C TYR A 81 -2.96 -10.21 8.10
N TYR A 82 -2.20 -9.24 8.57
CA TYR A 82 -2.71 -7.95 8.99
C TYR A 82 -1.92 -6.84 8.33
N LEU A 83 -2.63 -5.84 7.83
CA LEU A 83 -2.06 -4.57 7.44
C LEU A 83 -2.39 -3.55 8.52
N ILE A 84 -1.38 -3.15 9.29
CA ILE A 84 -1.54 -2.15 10.35
C ILE A 84 -1.13 -0.79 9.77
N THR A 85 -2.11 0.09 9.59
CA THR A 85 -1.94 1.42 9.02
C THR A 85 -2.08 2.46 10.11
N VAL A 86 -1.01 3.22 10.38
CA VAL A 86 -0.94 4.21 11.47
C VAL A 86 -0.43 5.55 10.96
N LYS A 87 -0.69 6.62 11.71
CA LYS A 87 -0.07 7.93 11.43
C LYS A 87 1.45 7.83 11.46
N GLY A 88 2.12 8.57 10.58
CA GLY A 88 3.57 8.47 10.34
C GLY A 88 4.44 8.65 11.57
N ASP A 89 4.01 9.46 12.54
CA ASP A 89 4.70 9.74 13.80
C ASP A 89 4.56 8.63 14.86
N LYS A 90 3.59 7.72 14.70
CA LYS A 90 3.34 6.63 15.66
C LYS A 90 4.29 5.45 15.48
N ARG A 91 4.55 4.77 16.60
CA ARG A 91 5.26 3.47 16.63
C ARG A 91 4.32 2.36 17.07
N VAL A 92 4.34 1.26 16.35
CA VAL A 92 3.52 0.08 16.69
C VAL A 92 4.36 -0.91 17.48
N ASP A 93 3.98 -1.13 18.75
CA ASP A 93 4.48 -2.25 19.54
C ASP A 93 3.63 -3.50 19.23
N LEU A 94 4.17 -4.41 18.43
CA LEU A 94 3.45 -5.62 18.02
C LEU A 94 3.05 -6.52 19.20
N LYS A 95 3.79 -6.50 20.31
CA LYS A 95 3.43 -7.29 21.50
C LYS A 95 2.22 -6.68 22.22
N LYS A 96 2.19 -5.34 22.34
CA LYS A 96 1.03 -4.64 22.91
C LYS A 96 -0.18 -4.80 21.99
N PHE A 97 0.01 -4.65 20.68
CA PHE A 97 -1.04 -4.84 19.68
C PHE A 97 -1.65 -6.24 19.78
N GLN A 98 -0.82 -7.27 19.76
CA GLN A 98 -1.23 -8.66 19.92
C GLN A 98 -2.08 -8.88 21.18
N LYS A 99 -1.63 -8.37 22.33
CA LYS A 99 -2.35 -8.52 23.60
C LYS A 99 -3.70 -7.79 23.58
N LYS A 100 -3.74 -6.59 23.00
CA LYS A 100 -4.94 -5.75 22.94
C LYS A 100 -6.00 -6.32 22.00
N HIS A 101 -5.58 -6.90 20.87
CA HIS A 101 -6.49 -7.38 19.82
C HIS A 101 -6.67 -8.92 19.83
N GLY A 102 -6.07 -9.64 20.78
CA GLY A 102 -6.23 -11.08 20.94
C GLY A 102 -5.64 -11.90 19.78
N THR A 103 -4.70 -11.34 19.01
CA THR A 103 -4.07 -12.06 17.91
C THR A 103 -3.02 -13.05 18.43
N ARG A 104 -2.62 -14.01 17.61
CA ARG A 104 -1.44 -14.82 17.85
C ARG A 104 -0.19 -13.95 17.77
N ARG A 105 0.99 -14.53 18.11
CA ARG A 105 2.27 -13.82 18.00
C ARG A 105 2.46 -13.29 16.58
N LEU A 106 2.68 -11.98 16.46
CA LEU A 106 2.88 -11.29 15.20
C LEU A 106 4.36 -11.08 14.88
N SER A 107 4.70 -11.15 13.62
CA SER A 107 5.98 -10.75 13.04
C SER A 107 5.75 -10.11 11.66
N PHE A 108 6.72 -9.36 11.15
CA PHE A 108 6.65 -8.87 9.78
C PHE A 108 6.49 -10.04 8.81
N ALA A 109 5.62 -9.87 7.83
CA ALA A 109 5.51 -10.80 6.71
C ALA A 109 6.77 -10.70 5.83
N SER A 110 7.07 -11.76 5.08
CA SER A 110 8.20 -11.76 4.16
C SER A 110 7.89 -10.95 2.90
N ALA A 111 8.94 -10.56 2.15
CA ALA A 111 8.78 -9.95 0.83
C ALA A 111 8.02 -10.88 -0.14
N ASP A 112 8.24 -12.20 -0.03
CA ASP A 112 7.53 -13.20 -0.82
C ASP A 112 6.04 -13.25 -0.46
N ASP A 113 5.69 -13.21 0.84
CA ASP A 113 4.29 -13.13 1.28
C ASP A 113 3.63 -11.82 0.78
N LEU A 114 4.35 -10.69 0.86
CA LEU A 114 3.87 -9.40 0.39
C LEU A 114 3.59 -9.41 -1.11
N MET A 115 4.53 -9.89 -1.90
CA MET A 115 4.38 -10.03 -3.35
C MET A 115 3.26 -11.03 -3.67
N ALA A 116 3.22 -12.16 -2.96
CA ALA A 116 2.24 -13.21 -3.21
C ALA A 116 0.80 -12.79 -2.90
N ILE A 117 0.57 -11.95 -1.93
CA ILE A 117 -0.78 -11.58 -1.46
C ILE A 117 -1.22 -10.23 -2.04
N MET A 118 -0.36 -9.22 -1.98
CA MET A 118 -0.72 -7.84 -2.32
C MET A 118 -0.08 -7.35 -3.63
N GLY A 119 0.81 -8.13 -4.26
CA GLY A 119 1.53 -7.72 -5.46
C GLY A 119 2.51 -6.56 -5.25
N LEU A 120 2.96 -6.35 -4.02
CA LEU A 120 3.78 -5.22 -3.63
C LEU A 120 5.21 -5.64 -3.29
N ILE A 121 6.13 -4.68 -3.38
CA ILE A 121 7.51 -4.81 -2.91
C ILE A 121 7.69 -4.08 -1.56
N PRO A 122 8.72 -4.45 -0.77
CA PRO A 122 9.10 -3.66 0.40
C PRO A 122 9.34 -2.18 0.04
N GLY A 123 8.81 -1.28 0.88
CA GLY A 123 8.83 0.16 0.60
C GLY A 123 7.56 0.70 -0.09
N ALA A 124 6.78 -0.14 -0.76
CA ALA A 124 5.52 0.25 -1.40
C ALA A 124 4.26 -0.26 -0.67
N VAL A 125 4.39 -0.71 0.58
CA VAL A 125 3.27 -1.26 1.35
C VAL A 125 2.20 -0.21 1.58
N THR A 126 0.96 -0.52 1.19
CA THR A 126 -0.16 0.42 1.19
C THR A 126 -1.50 -0.31 1.37
N PRO A 127 -2.51 0.34 1.98
CA PRO A 127 -3.86 -0.21 2.04
C PRO A 127 -4.51 -0.44 0.66
N LEU A 128 -4.15 0.35 -0.35
CA LEU A 128 -4.65 0.16 -1.71
C LEU A 128 -4.17 -1.16 -2.34
N GLY A 129 -3.02 -1.70 -1.89
CA GLY A 129 -2.55 -3.01 -2.33
C GLY A 129 -3.42 -4.17 -1.88
N VAL A 130 -4.28 -3.96 -0.88
CA VAL A 130 -5.28 -4.96 -0.46
C VAL A 130 -6.28 -5.27 -1.58
N LEU A 131 -6.46 -4.34 -2.54
CA LEU A 131 -7.31 -4.58 -3.71
C LEU A 131 -6.75 -5.67 -4.66
N ASN A 132 -5.50 -6.08 -4.48
CA ASN A 132 -4.88 -7.21 -5.18
C ASN A 132 -5.01 -8.55 -4.40
N ASP A 133 -5.55 -8.52 -3.18
CA ASP A 133 -5.74 -9.71 -2.32
C ASP A 133 -7.04 -10.43 -2.68
N GLU A 134 -7.03 -11.19 -3.77
CA GLU A 134 -8.21 -11.90 -4.28
C GLU A 134 -8.83 -12.88 -3.27
N GLU A 135 -7.99 -13.49 -2.42
CA GLU A 135 -8.43 -14.43 -1.40
C GLU A 135 -8.98 -13.75 -0.13
N ARG A 136 -8.87 -12.42 -0.03
CA ARG A 136 -9.29 -11.59 1.12
C ARG A 136 -8.68 -12.04 2.43
N ARG A 137 -7.39 -12.37 2.39
CA ARG A 137 -6.61 -12.90 3.50
C ARG A 137 -6.16 -11.83 4.49
N VAL A 138 -6.08 -10.58 4.01
CA VAL A 138 -5.55 -9.46 4.80
C VAL A 138 -6.67 -8.78 5.56
N GLU A 139 -6.53 -8.70 6.88
CA GLU A 139 -7.34 -7.83 7.72
C GLU A 139 -6.63 -6.47 7.88
N VAL A 140 -7.32 -5.38 7.56
CA VAL A 140 -6.78 -4.03 7.69
C VAL A 140 -7.10 -3.47 9.06
N CYS A 141 -6.07 -3.12 9.82
CA CYS A 141 -6.18 -2.47 11.12
C CYS A 141 -5.80 -0.98 10.96
N LEU A 142 -6.80 -0.14 10.78
CA LEU A 142 -6.61 1.28 10.54
C LEU A 142 -6.66 2.08 11.85
N ASP A 143 -5.64 2.90 12.09
CA ASP A 143 -5.59 3.78 13.25
C ASP A 143 -6.78 4.73 13.25
N ARG A 144 -7.51 4.74 14.36
CA ARG A 144 -8.70 5.57 14.55
C ARG A 144 -8.42 7.06 14.39
N ASP A 145 -7.20 7.51 14.64
CA ASP A 145 -6.84 8.92 14.53
C ASP A 145 -6.95 9.47 13.09
N PHE A 146 -7.01 8.62 12.06
CA PHE A 146 -7.32 9.03 10.69
C PHE A 146 -8.80 9.37 10.48
N LEU A 147 -9.68 8.97 11.39
CA LEU A 147 -11.11 9.31 11.33
C LEU A 147 -11.44 10.65 11.98
N ALA A 148 -10.51 11.21 12.77
CA ALA A 148 -10.66 12.55 13.32
C ALA A 148 -10.58 13.60 12.19
N GLU A 149 -11.25 14.74 12.37
CA GLU A 149 -11.19 15.85 11.40
C GLU A 149 -9.73 16.20 11.02
N PRO A 150 -9.44 16.37 9.73
CA PRO A 150 -10.34 16.44 8.57
C PRO A 150 -10.70 15.08 7.95
N GLY A 151 -10.38 13.94 8.57
CA GLY A 151 -10.70 12.61 8.07
C GLY A 151 -9.97 12.25 6.77
N LYS A 152 -8.74 12.73 6.59
CA LYS A 152 -7.90 12.53 5.39
C LYS A 152 -6.77 11.55 5.71
N ILE A 153 -6.39 10.76 4.70
CA ILE A 153 -5.26 9.84 4.76
C ILE A 153 -4.44 9.91 3.47
N GLY A 154 -3.11 9.87 3.61
CA GLY A 154 -2.16 9.74 2.51
C GLY A 154 -1.61 8.33 2.42
N VAL A 155 -1.75 7.71 1.26
CA VAL A 155 -1.31 6.33 1.02
C VAL A 155 -0.63 6.19 -0.36
N HIS A 156 0.28 5.25 -0.51
CA HIS A 156 0.90 4.95 -1.79
C HIS A 156 -0.09 4.31 -2.77
N PRO A 157 -0.05 4.69 -4.06
CA PRO A 157 -0.84 4.03 -5.11
C PRO A 157 -0.13 2.76 -5.64
N ASN A 158 0.16 1.78 -4.79
CA ASN A 158 0.92 0.55 -5.06
C ASN A 158 2.37 0.78 -5.56
N ASP A 159 2.84 2.01 -5.45
CA ASP A 159 4.16 2.46 -5.89
C ASP A 159 4.66 3.55 -4.94
N ASN A 160 5.96 3.53 -4.58
CA ASN A 160 6.54 4.46 -3.61
C ASN A 160 7.05 5.78 -4.20
N THR A 161 6.59 6.13 -5.40
CA THR A 161 6.92 7.40 -6.07
C THR A 161 5.77 8.41 -6.06
N ALA A 162 4.70 8.12 -5.34
CA ALA A 162 3.59 9.04 -5.15
C ALA A 162 2.83 8.76 -3.86
N THR A 163 2.11 9.77 -3.40
CA THR A 163 1.10 9.69 -2.34
C THR A 163 -0.24 10.14 -2.87
N VAL A 164 -1.26 9.32 -2.66
CA VAL A 164 -2.67 9.65 -2.91
C VAL A 164 -3.30 10.09 -1.60
N TRP A 165 -3.94 11.23 -1.62
CA TRP A 165 -4.68 11.82 -0.51
C TRP A 165 -6.16 11.69 -0.75
N LEU A 166 -6.86 11.00 0.11
CA LEU A 166 -8.30 10.79 -0.01
C LEU A 166 -8.95 10.81 1.37
N LYS A 167 -10.28 10.80 1.41
CA LYS A 167 -11.01 10.66 2.67
C LYS A 167 -10.79 9.27 3.25
N THR A 168 -10.52 9.20 4.54
CA THR A 168 -10.34 7.93 5.25
C THR A 168 -11.57 7.03 5.14
N GLY A 169 -12.76 7.62 5.17
CA GLY A 169 -14.02 6.89 4.99
C GLY A 169 -14.13 6.23 3.61
N ASP A 170 -13.67 6.90 2.55
CA ASP A 170 -13.70 6.35 1.19
C ASP A 170 -12.72 5.18 1.05
N LEU A 171 -11.52 5.28 1.64
CA LEU A 171 -10.57 4.17 1.67
C LEU A 171 -11.15 2.94 2.39
N ILE A 172 -11.79 3.14 3.55
CA ILE A 172 -12.46 2.05 4.28
C ILE A 172 -13.56 1.43 3.43
N ALA A 173 -14.36 2.25 2.76
CA ALA A 173 -15.45 1.78 1.89
C ALA A 173 -14.92 0.93 0.73
N LEU A 174 -13.85 1.37 0.05
CA LEU A 174 -13.22 0.62 -1.04
C LEU A 174 -12.74 -0.76 -0.59
N ILE A 175 -12.02 -0.83 0.54
CA ILE A 175 -11.48 -2.09 1.06
C ILE A 175 -12.60 -3.02 1.49
N SER A 176 -13.64 -2.48 2.14
CA SER A 176 -14.80 -3.25 2.58
C SER A 176 -15.63 -3.76 1.40
N GLU A 177 -15.80 -2.96 0.33
CA GLU A 177 -16.47 -3.34 -0.91
C GLU A 177 -15.71 -4.47 -1.62
N HIS A 178 -14.37 -4.44 -1.60
CA HIS A 178 -13.53 -5.52 -2.10
C HIS A 178 -13.74 -6.83 -1.32
N GLY A 179 -14.18 -6.76 -0.07
CA GLY A 179 -14.52 -7.90 0.78
C GLY A 179 -13.50 -8.19 1.88
N ASN A 180 -12.45 -7.37 2.02
CA ASN A 180 -11.52 -7.48 3.13
C ASN A 180 -12.09 -6.83 4.39
N THR A 181 -11.74 -7.38 5.55
CA THR A 181 -12.17 -6.84 6.84
C THR A 181 -11.35 -5.62 7.22
N VAL A 182 -12.02 -4.55 7.65
CA VAL A 182 -11.39 -3.33 8.18
C VAL A 182 -11.75 -3.14 9.63
N HIS A 183 -10.75 -3.03 10.49
CA HIS A 183 -10.88 -2.73 11.91
C HIS A 183 -10.38 -1.32 12.19
N SER A 184 -11.21 -0.48 12.79
CA SER A 184 -10.77 0.80 13.35
C SER A 184 -10.18 0.56 14.73
N VAL A 185 -8.87 0.78 14.88
CA VAL A 185 -8.11 0.46 16.10
C VAL A 185 -7.47 1.70 16.71
N GLN A 186 -7.33 1.73 18.02
CA GLN A 186 -6.56 2.76 18.71
C GLN A 186 -5.12 2.29 18.86
N ILE A 187 -4.18 2.97 18.21
CA ILE A 187 -2.74 2.77 18.33
C ILE A 187 -2.15 3.87 19.22
N GLU A 188 -1.36 3.44 20.22
CA GLU A 188 -0.70 4.33 21.18
C GLU A 188 0.77 4.53 20.83
#